data_96b62c5a1196192dc468f5dcac30000f
#
_entry.id   96b62c5a1196192dc468f5dcac30000f
#
_cell.length_a   1.000
_cell.length_b   1.000
_cell.length_c   1.000
_cell.angle_alpha   90.00
_cell.angle_beta   90.00
_cell.angle_gamma   90.00
#
_symmetry.space_group_name_H-M   'P 1'
#
loop_
_entity.id
_entity.type
_entity.pdbx_description
1 polymer ?
#
loop_
_entity_poly.entity_id
_entity_poly.type
_entity_poly.pdbx_seq_one_letter_code
_entity_poly.pdbx_strand_id
1 'polypeptide(L)'
;MEIKVFPLGPLETNCFVIINDNKALIIDPGGDPTPVLGYLKKSGVELDRILNTHLHFDHIMGNRALADATGKTIYASNDDLVLMDTQVGRGGLMGFPEVPSFESEHIGEGETELIGLECKIFSTPGHTPGSLTFYFPALKSAIVGDLIFRRSIGRTDFPYGDTEQLLNSVKKKIFTLPAETELFAGHGPSTTVGDEMNHNPYFSGVQI
;
A
#
# COMPACT_ATOMS: atom_id res chain seq x y z
N MET A 1 9.28 -17.71 -1.35
CA MET A 1 8.40 -16.54 -1.07
C MET A 1 9.16 -15.53 -0.22
N GLU A 2 9.17 -14.27 -0.57
CA GLU A 2 9.76 -13.19 0.24
C GLU A 2 9.11 -11.84 -0.07
N ILE A 3 9.24 -10.91 0.89
CA ILE A 3 8.88 -9.50 0.72
C ILE A 3 10.16 -8.67 0.82
N LYS A 4 10.42 -7.84 -0.19
CA LYS A 4 11.49 -6.83 -0.17
C LYS A 4 10.86 -5.46 -0.06
N VAL A 5 11.52 -4.59 0.70
CA VAL A 5 11.07 -3.21 0.89
C VAL A 5 12.12 -2.28 0.28
N PHE A 6 11.65 -1.35 -0.54
CA PHE A 6 12.45 -0.29 -1.14
C PHE A 6 11.85 1.05 -0.77
N PRO A 7 12.41 1.80 0.20
CA PRO A 7 11.97 3.17 0.44
C PRO A 7 12.24 4.03 -0.79
N LEU A 8 11.18 4.62 -1.36
CA LEU A 8 11.26 5.40 -2.60
C LEU A 8 10.72 6.82 -2.38
N GLY A 9 11.24 7.74 -3.20
CA GLY A 9 10.78 9.12 -3.21
C GLY A 9 11.18 9.93 -1.97
N PRO A 10 10.78 11.20 -1.94
CA PRO A 10 11.20 12.15 -0.89
C PRO A 10 10.55 11.89 0.48
N LEU A 11 9.46 11.15 0.52
CA LEU A 11 8.78 10.74 1.77
C LEU A 11 9.16 9.32 2.22
N GLU A 12 10.13 8.69 1.52
CA GLU A 12 10.63 7.34 1.82
C GLU A 12 9.50 6.31 1.93
N THR A 13 8.51 6.41 1.01
CA THR A 13 7.38 5.49 0.97
C THR A 13 7.87 4.07 0.69
N ASN A 14 7.44 3.13 1.49
CA ASN A 14 7.79 1.73 1.36
C ASN A 14 7.15 1.14 0.09
N CYS A 15 7.95 0.95 -0.93
CA CYS A 15 7.57 0.16 -2.10
C CYS A 15 7.86 -1.30 -1.82
N PHE A 16 6.84 -2.16 -1.93
CA PHE A 16 6.96 -3.59 -1.64
C PHE A 16 7.11 -4.40 -2.93
N VAL A 17 8.09 -5.30 -2.93
CA VAL A 17 8.26 -6.31 -3.97
C VAL A 17 7.98 -7.67 -3.34
N ILE A 18 6.83 -8.27 -3.66
CA ILE A 18 6.45 -9.59 -3.19
C ILE A 18 6.84 -10.60 -4.26
N ILE A 19 7.59 -11.62 -3.86
CA ILE A 19 8.16 -12.61 -4.78
C ILE A 19 7.66 -14.00 -4.41
N ASN A 20 7.15 -14.71 -5.42
CA ASN A 20 6.89 -16.13 -5.36
C ASN A 20 7.43 -16.81 -6.60
N ASP A 21 8.30 -17.81 -6.43
CA ASP A 21 9.03 -18.47 -7.50
C ASP A 21 9.79 -17.46 -8.38
N ASN A 22 9.46 -17.36 -9.66
CA ASN A 22 10.06 -16.43 -10.61
C ASN A 22 9.18 -15.21 -10.95
N LYS A 23 8.10 -14.97 -10.16
CA LYS A 23 7.18 -13.86 -10.36
C LYS A 23 7.22 -12.87 -9.21
N ALA A 24 6.97 -11.60 -9.51
CA ALA A 24 6.86 -10.54 -8.53
C ALA A 24 5.60 -9.71 -8.69
N LEU A 25 5.11 -9.16 -7.56
CA LEU A 25 4.21 -8.02 -7.50
C LEU A 25 4.98 -6.81 -7.01
N ILE A 26 4.65 -5.63 -7.50
CA ILE A 26 5.11 -4.37 -6.91
C ILE A 26 3.90 -3.65 -6.35
N ILE A 27 4.01 -3.18 -5.09
CA ILE A 27 2.96 -2.42 -4.42
C ILE A 27 3.54 -1.08 -4.00
N ASP A 28 2.82 0.01 -4.33
CA ASP A 28 3.14 1.39 -4.00
C ASP A 28 4.53 1.86 -4.47
N PRO A 29 4.80 1.95 -5.77
CA PRO A 29 6.05 2.52 -6.28
C PRO A 29 6.06 4.04 -6.13
N GLY A 30 6.34 4.53 -4.92
CA GLY A 30 6.19 5.92 -4.49
C GLY A 30 7.27 6.90 -4.99
N GLY A 31 8.16 6.47 -5.88
CA GLY A 31 9.24 7.31 -6.41
C GLY A 31 9.93 6.69 -7.62
N ASP A 32 11.18 7.12 -7.88
CA ASP A 32 12.00 6.55 -8.96
C ASP A 32 12.12 5.03 -8.81
N PRO A 33 11.59 4.23 -9.77
CA PRO A 33 11.59 2.77 -9.67
C PRO A 33 12.93 2.13 -10.07
N THR A 34 13.96 2.90 -10.39
CA THR A 34 15.28 2.39 -10.84
C THR A 34 15.86 1.33 -9.89
N PRO A 35 15.84 1.48 -8.56
CA PRO A 35 16.33 0.43 -7.65
C PRO A 35 15.55 -0.87 -7.76
N VAL A 36 14.23 -0.78 -7.89
CA VAL A 36 13.33 -1.94 -8.04
C VAL A 36 13.56 -2.65 -9.37
N LEU A 37 13.61 -1.90 -10.48
CA LEU A 37 13.93 -2.44 -11.82
C LEU A 37 15.30 -3.12 -11.84
N GLY A 38 16.30 -2.51 -11.20
CA GLY A 38 17.64 -3.08 -11.05
C GLY A 38 17.61 -4.42 -10.30
N TYR A 39 16.81 -4.49 -9.23
CA TYR A 39 16.63 -5.72 -8.46
C TYR A 39 15.94 -6.82 -9.30
N LEU A 40 14.82 -6.52 -9.96
CA LEU A 40 14.12 -7.49 -10.83
C LEU A 40 15.06 -8.05 -11.91
N LYS A 41 15.79 -7.17 -12.58
CA LYS A 41 16.78 -7.58 -13.62
C LYS A 41 17.86 -8.48 -13.06
N LYS A 42 18.42 -8.16 -11.89
CA LYS A 42 19.50 -8.92 -11.24
C LYS A 42 19.02 -10.28 -10.75
N SER A 43 17.80 -10.37 -10.21
CA SER A 43 17.22 -11.61 -9.69
C SER A 43 16.63 -12.51 -10.76
N GLY A 44 16.40 -12.00 -11.97
CA GLY A 44 15.73 -12.74 -13.06
C GLY A 44 14.24 -12.97 -12.80
N VAL A 45 13.64 -12.22 -11.87
CA VAL A 45 12.23 -12.33 -11.51
C VAL A 45 11.39 -11.49 -12.47
N GLU A 46 10.30 -12.06 -12.98
CA GLU A 46 9.38 -11.37 -13.87
C GLU A 46 8.30 -10.61 -13.07
N LEU A 47 8.13 -9.32 -13.35
CA LEU A 47 7.01 -8.57 -12.80
C LEU A 47 5.69 -9.06 -13.41
N ASP A 48 4.69 -9.36 -12.57
CA ASP A 48 3.34 -9.73 -13.00
C ASP A 48 2.46 -8.48 -13.17
N ARG A 49 2.37 -7.66 -12.14
CA ARG A 49 1.56 -6.42 -12.11
C ARG A 49 2.01 -5.43 -11.05
N ILE A 50 1.47 -4.22 -11.13
CA ILE A 50 1.68 -3.12 -10.19
C ILE A 50 0.37 -2.92 -9.44
N LEU A 51 0.41 -2.80 -8.11
CA LEU A 51 -0.74 -2.56 -7.26
C LEU A 51 -0.54 -1.27 -6.46
N ASN A 52 -1.64 -0.58 -6.16
CA ASN A 52 -1.61 0.54 -5.22
C ASN A 52 -2.56 0.28 -4.05
N THR A 53 -2.08 0.55 -2.83
CA THR A 53 -2.93 0.54 -1.64
C THR A 53 -3.90 1.71 -1.67
N HIS A 54 -3.47 2.87 -2.15
CA HIS A 54 -4.26 4.07 -2.34
C HIS A 54 -3.57 5.03 -3.31
N LEU A 55 -4.24 6.12 -3.70
CA LEU A 55 -3.75 7.03 -4.73
C LEU A 55 -3.23 8.38 -4.20
N HIS A 56 -2.56 8.43 -3.03
CA HIS A 56 -1.76 9.58 -2.68
C HIS A 56 -0.49 9.63 -3.51
N PHE A 57 -0.06 10.87 -3.85
CA PHE A 57 1.02 11.13 -4.80
C PHE A 57 2.31 10.38 -4.49
N ASP A 58 2.64 10.24 -3.23
CA ASP A 58 3.87 9.59 -2.77
C ASP A 58 3.82 8.05 -2.83
N HIS A 59 2.66 7.44 -3.06
CA HIS A 59 2.51 6.02 -3.33
C HIS A 59 2.51 5.67 -4.81
N ILE A 60 2.27 6.65 -5.68
CA ILE A 60 2.02 6.42 -7.12
C ILE A 60 3.01 7.14 -8.05
N MET A 61 3.96 7.90 -7.51
CA MET A 61 4.90 8.73 -8.28
C MET A 61 5.68 7.92 -9.34
N GLY A 62 6.01 6.66 -9.04
CA GLY A 62 6.73 5.77 -9.93
C GLY A 62 5.88 4.93 -10.87
N ASN A 63 4.54 4.95 -10.73
CA ASN A 63 3.62 4.12 -11.49
C ASN A 63 3.86 4.18 -12.99
N ARG A 64 3.87 5.38 -13.57
CA ARG A 64 4.06 5.60 -15.00
C ARG A 64 5.41 5.06 -15.49
N ALA A 65 6.49 5.43 -14.80
CA ALA A 65 7.84 4.99 -15.19
C ALA A 65 8.00 3.47 -15.11
N LEU A 66 7.41 2.85 -14.09
CA LEU A 66 7.44 1.40 -13.92
C LEU A 66 6.62 0.68 -14.99
N ALA A 67 5.42 1.18 -15.30
CA ALA A 67 4.57 0.63 -16.37
C ALA A 67 5.23 0.76 -17.74
N ASP A 68 5.81 1.92 -18.08
CA ASP A 68 6.51 2.13 -19.33
C ASP A 68 7.74 1.21 -19.48
N ALA A 69 8.47 0.97 -18.39
CA ALA A 69 9.67 0.12 -18.42
C ALA A 69 9.34 -1.38 -18.51
N THR A 70 8.16 -1.81 -18.04
CA THR A 70 7.83 -3.24 -17.92
C THR A 70 6.65 -3.69 -18.77
N GLY A 71 5.84 -2.77 -19.29
CA GLY A 71 4.60 -3.06 -20.01
C GLY A 71 3.51 -3.66 -19.11
N LYS A 72 3.63 -3.55 -17.77
CA LYS A 72 2.69 -4.18 -16.84
C LYS A 72 1.59 -3.21 -16.42
N THR A 73 0.40 -3.77 -16.19
CA THR A 73 -0.80 -3.05 -15.79
C THR A 73 -0.71 -2.60 -14.33
N ILE A 74 -1.21 -1.40 -14.07
CA ILE A 74 -1.37 -0.82 -12.75
C ILE A 74 -2.81 -1.11 -12.30
N TYR A 75 -2.99 -1.53 -11.05
CA TYR A 75 -4.29 -1.76 -10.43
C TYR A 75 -4.46 -0.89 -9.19
N ALA A 76 -5.60 -0.21 -9.10
CA ALA A 76 -5.96 0.64 -7.98
C ALA A 76 -7.47 0.61 -7.73
N SER A 77 -7.92 1.10 -6.58
CA SER A 77 -9.34 1.31 -6.33
C SER A 77 -9.89 2.48 -7.14
N ASN A 78 -11.03 2.29 -7.80
CA ASN A 78 -11.74 3.39 -8.48
C ASN A 78 -12.25 4.45 -7.49
N ASP A 79 -12.47 4.09 -6.21
CA ASP A 79 -12.96 5.03 -5.20
C ASP A 79 -11.92 6.11 -4.89
N ASP A 80 -10.64 5.88 -5.20
CA ASP A 80 -9.58 6.87 -5.04
C ASP A 80 -9.34 7.74 -6.28
N LEU A 81 -10.01 7.50 -7.41
CA LEU A 81 -9.83 8.34 -8.60
C LEU A 81 -10.17 9.81 -8.33
N VAL A 82 -11.07 10.07 -7.39
CA VAL A 82 -11.41 11.43 -6.94
C VAL A 82 -10.21 12.20 -6.38
N LEU A 83 -9.19 11.52 -5.85
CA LEU A 83 -7.97 12.13 -5.36
C LEU A 83 -7.14 12.74 -6.50
N MET A 84 -7.24 12.20 -7.71
CA MET A 84 -6.48 12.69 -8.86
C MET A 84 -6.92 14.08 -9.30
N ASP A 85 -8.06 14.59 -8.80
CA ASP A 85 -8.49 15.97 -8.95
C ASP A 85 -7.93 16.92 -7.87
N THR A 86 -7.18 16.37 -6.90
CA THR A 86 -6.62 17.10 -5.77
C THR A 86 -5.07 17.10 -5.81
N GLN A 87 -4.44 17.99 -5.04
CA GLN A 87 -2.97 18.00 -4.90
C GLN A 87 -2.43 16.78 -4.14
N VAL A 88 -3.23 16.15 -3.29
CA VAL A 88 -2.78 14.96 -2.56
C VAL A 88 -2.67 13.72 -3.46
N GLY A 89 -3.44 13.67 -4.56
CA GLY A 89 -3.29 12.64 -5.60
C GLY A 89 -2.31 13.06 -6.70
N ARG A 90 -2.49 14.29 -7.25
CA ARG A 90 -1.66 14.75 -8.37
C ARG A 90 -0.23 15.13 -8.02
N GLY A 91 0.09 15.33 -6.76
CA GLY A 91 1.35 15.95 -6.36
C GLY A 91 1.37 17.47 -6.57
N GLY A 92 2.55 18.05 -6.68
CA GLY A 92 2.73 19.51 -6.75
C GLY A 92 2.51 20.22 -5.41
N LEU A 93 2.12 19.50 -4.36
CA LEU A 93 1.94 20.01 -3.02
C LEU A 93 3.29 20.30 -2.37
N MET A 94 3.41 21.46 -1.68
CA MET A 94 4.60 21.83 -0.90
C MET A 94 5.94 21.73 -1.65
N GLY A 95 5.91 21.85 -2.98
CA GLY A 95 7.12 21.76 -3.82
C GLY A 95 7.50 20.35 -4.25
N PHE A 96 6.71 19.33 -3.93
CA PHE A 96 6.88 18.00 -4.50
C PHE A 96 6.52 18.01 -6.00
N PRO A 97 7.14 17.15 -6.82
CA PRO A 97 6.80 17.04 -8.23
C PRO A 97 5.37 16.58 -8.45
N GLU A 98 4.83 16.89 -9.63
CA GLU A 98 3.54 16.34 -10.07
C GLU A 98 3.72 14.87 -10.48
N VAL A 99 2.69 14.06 -10.20
CA VAL A 99 2.63 12.65 -10.61
C VAL A 99 2.43 12.59 -12.13
N PRO A 100 3.28 11.87 -12.87
CA PRO A 100 3.06 11.62 -14.28
C PRO A 100 1.75 10.86 -14.48
N SER A 101 0.91 11.28 -15.45
CA SER A 101 -0.37 10.63 -15.70
C SER A 101 -0.18 9.16 -16.08
N PHE A 102 -1.04 8.30 -15.55
CA PHE A 102 -1.09 6.88 -15.84
C PHE A 102 -2.54 6.40 -15.90
N GLU A 103 -2.73 5.24 -16.50
CA GLU A 103 -4.01 4.53 -16.48
C GLU A 103 -3.93 3.35 -15.51
N SER A 104 -5.03 3.05 -14.82
CA SER A 104 -5.12 1.89 -13.95
C SER A 104 -6.41 1.11 -14.19
N GLU A 105 -6.35 -0.19 -13.98
CA GLU A 105 -7.51 -1.05 -13.90
C GLU A 105 -8.02 -1.14 -12.46
N HIS A 106 -9.32 -1.37 -12.32
CA HIS A 106 -9.92 -1.49 -10.99
C HIS A 106 -9.53 -2.80 -10.29
N ILE A 107 -9.17 -2.66 -9.03
CA ILE A 107 -9.11 -3.76 -8.07
C ILE A 107 -9.85 -3.34 -6.80
N GLY A 108 -10.56 -4.27 -6.17
CA GLY A 108 -11.37 -4.00 -4.99
C GLY A 108 -11.42 -5.17 -4.02
N GLU A 109 -12.27 -5.06 -3.00
CA GLU A 109 -12.43 -6.09 -1.96
C GLU A 109 -12.80 -7.46 -2.55
N GLY A 110 -12.14 -8.51 -2.06
CA GLY A 110 -12.38 -9.88 -2.49
C GLY A 110 -11.23 -10.83 -2.21
N GLU A 111 -11.39 -12.07 -2.61
CA GLU A 111 -10.33 -13.09 -2.59
C GLU A 111 -9.87 -13.37 -4.03
N THR A 112 -8.59 -13.43 -4.23
CA THR A 112 -7.96 -13.66 -5.54
C THR A 112 -6.65 -14.42 -5.39
N GLU A 113 -6.13 -14.90 -6.51
CA GLU A 113 -4.77 -15.44 -6.59
C GLU A 113 -3.87 -14.44 -7.29
N LEU A 114 -2.76 -14.09 -6.67
CA LEU A 114 -1.72 -13.21 -7.22
C LEU A 114 -0.39 -13.95 -7.20
N ILE A 115 0.24 -14.09 -8.36
CA ILE A 115 1.53 -14.82 -8.54
C ILE A 115 1.57 -16.22 -7.90
N GLY A 116 0.43 -16.95 -7.89
CA GLY A 116 0.30 -18.26 -7.25
C GLY A 116 0.11 -18.24 -5.73
N LEU A 117 -0.15 -17.07 -5.15
CA LEU A 117 -0.47 -16.90 -3.73
C LEU A 117 -1.92 -16.47 -3.57
N GLU A 118 -2.63 -17.10 -2.61
CA GLU A 118 -3.90 -16.57 -2.14
C GLU A 118 -3.69 -15.16 -1.58
N CYS A 119 -4.52 -14.23 -2.02
CA CYS A 119 -4.54 -12.86 -1.53
C CYS A 119 -5.98 -12.47 -1.17
N LYS A 120 -6.18 -12.00 0.07
CA LYS A 120 -7.44 -11.38 0.50
C LYS A 120 -7.25 -9.88 0.46
N ILE A 121 -8.08 -9.23 -0.36
CA ILE A 121 -8.09 -7.79 -0.49
C ILE A 121 -9.22 -7.24 0.38
N PHE A 122 -8.88 -6.38 1.32
CA PHE A 122 -9.86 -5.70 2.15
C PHE A 122 -9.99 -4.25 1.70
N SER A 123 -11.21 -3.77 1.52
CA SER A 123 -11.49 -2.34 1.49
C SER A 123 -11.32 -1.79 2.91
N THR A 124 -10.36 -0.89 3.10
CA THR A 124 -9.99 -0.32 4.39
C THR A 124 -9.98 1.21 4.34
N PRO A 125 -11.16 1.81 4.01
CA PRO A 125 -11.25 3.26 3.84
C PRO A 125 -11.04 4.03 5.15
N GLY A 126 -10.74 5.33 5.01
CA GLY A 126 -10.61 6.27 6.10
C GLY A 126 -9.39 7.17 6.01
N HIS A 127 -8.22 6.67 5.60
CA HIS A 127 -7.11 7.50 5.15
C HIS A 127 -7.43 8.10 3.78
N THR A 128 -7.88 7.24 2.86
CA THR A 128 -8.55 7.61 1.60
C THR A 128 -9.83 6.79 1.45
N PRO A 129 -10.77 7.19 0.57
CA PRO A 129 -12.00 6.43 0.34
C PRO A 129 -11.75 5.06 -0.31
N GLY A 130 -10.71 4.95 -1.14
CA GLY A 130 -10.36 3.74 -1.89
C GLY A 130 -9.21 2.94 -1.28
N SER A 131 -8.79 3.22 -0.05
CA SER A 131 -7.71 2.48 0.61
C SER A 131 -7.95 0.97 0.64
N LEU A 132 -6.93 0.20 0.25
CA LEU A 132 -6.94 -1.27 0.22
C LEU A 132 -5.84 -1.83 1.09
N THR A 133 -6.11 -2.99 1.69
CA THR A 133 -5.12 -3.84 2.35
C THR A 133 -5.00 -5.17 1.60
N PHE A 134 -3.78 -5.59 1.26
CA PHE A 134 -3.48 -6.86 0.61
C PHE A 134 -2.92 -7.84 1.64
N TYR A 135 -3.70 -8.83 2.06
CA TYR A 135 -3.31 -9.87 3.00
C TYR A 135 -2.94 -11.17 2.29
N PHE A 136 -1.75 -11.67 2.56
CA PHE A 136 -1.21 -12.92 2.03
C PHE A 136 -1.08 -13.95 3.18
N PRO A 137 -2.04 -14.87 3.35
CA PRO A 137 -2.03 -15.85 4.44
C PRO A 137 -0.74 -16.71 4.48
N ALA A 138 -0.28 -17.14 3.30
CA ALA A 138 0.94 -17.96 3.19
C ALA A 138 2.22 -17.25 3.65
N LEU A 139 2.25 -15.91 3.60
CA LEU A 139 3.34 -15.07 4.09
C LEU A 139 3.10 -14.58 5.53
N LYS A 140 1.90 -14.79 6.09
CA LYS A 140 1.43 -14.19 7.36
C LYS A 140 1.64 -12.67 7.37
N SER A 141 1.38 -12.02 6.24
CA SER A 141 1.73 -10.62 6.01
C SER A 141 0.60 -9.86 5.34
N ALA A 142 0.38 -8.62 5.76
CA ALA A 142 -0.55 -7.70 5.15
C ALA A 142 0.14 -6.38 4.80
N ILE A 143 -0.01 -5.93 3.55
CA ILE A 143 0.41 -4.61 3.09
C ILE A 143 -0.77 -3.67 3.31
N VAL A 144 -0.65 -2.77 4.27
CA VAL A 144 -1.78 -1.98 4.79
C VAL A 144 -1.80 -0.53 4.30
N GLY A 145 -0.80 -0.11 3.50
CA GLY A 145 -0.67 1.30 3.12
C GLY A 145 -0.63 2.21 4.35
N ASP A 146 -1.31 3.34 4.26
CA ASP A 146 -1.35 4.34 5.32
C ASP A 146 -2.56 4.18 6.26
N LEU A 147 -2.98 2.93 6.50
CA LEU A 147 -4.09 2.64 7.40
C LEU A 147 -3.67 2.67 8.87
N ILE A 148 -2.64 1.88 9.20
CA ILE A 148 -2.12 1.73 10.56
C ILE A 148 -0.60 1.63 10.51
N PHE A 149 0.05 2.33 11.44
CA PHE A 149 1.49 2.35 11.62
C PHE A 149 1.85 1.78 13.00
N ARG A 150 3.12 1.50 13.19
CA ARG A 150 3.61 1.12 14.51
C ARG A 150 3.35 2.24 15.52
N ARG A 151 2.40 2.01 16.46
CA ARG A 151 1.95 2.95 17.50
C ARG A 151 1.27 4.21 16.97
N SER A 152 0.75 4.17 15.74
CA SER A 152 0.05 5.30 15.13
C SER A 152 -1.00 4.83 14.13
N ILE A 153 -1.69 5.76 13.52
CA ILE A 153 -2.63 5.54 12.41
C ILE A 153 -2.33 6.51 11.28
N GLY A 154 -2.86 6.24 10.09
CA GLY A 154 -2.84 7.18 8.98
C GLY A 154 -3.55 8.48 9.31
N ARG A 155 -3.09 9.57 8.73
CA ARG A 155 -3.76 10.87 8.85
C ARG A 155 -5.10 10.84 8.12
N THR A 156 -6.04 11.62 8.62
CA THR A 156 -7.40 11.71 8.09
C THR A 156 -7.88 13.15 7.89
N ASP A 157 -6.95 14.10 7.95
CA ASP A 157 -7.20 15.53 7.80
C ASP A 157 -7.05 16.03 6.34
N PHE A 158 -6.65 15.15 5.42
CA PHE A 158 -6.65 15.43 3.99
C PHE A 158 -8.07 15.27 3.39
N PRO A 159 -8.32 15.85 2.20
CA PRO A 159 -9.61 15.69 1.52
C PRO A 159 -10.02 14.21 1.44
N TYR A 160 -11.29 13.95 1.78
CA TYR A 160 -11.92 12.63 1.81
C TYR A 160 -11.43 11.71 2.94
N GLY A 161 -10.57 12.16 3.86
CA GLY A 161 -10.19 11.41 5.05
C GLY A 161 -11.32 11.39 6.10
N ASP A 162 -11.43 10.27 6.83
CA ASP A 162 -12.43 10.05 7.89
C ASP A 162 -11.83 9.18 9.00
N THR A 163 -11.63 9.78 10.17
CA THR A 163 -11.00 9.10 11.33
C THR A 163 -11.85 7.94 11.83
N GLU A 164 -13.17 8.11 11.92
CA GLU A 164 -14.05 7.04 12.43
C GLU A 164 -14.05 5.85 11.49
N GLN A 165 -14.10 6.12 10.19
CA GLN A 165 -14.02 5.09 9.14
C GLN A 165 -12.69 4.34 9.20
N LEU A 166 -11.55 5.05 9.35
CA LEU A 166 -10.23 4.45 9.49
C LEU A 166 -10.18 3.52 10.71
N LEU A 167 -10.61 3.99 11.88
CA LEU A 167 -10.62 3.19 13.12
C LEU A 167 -11.52 1.95 12.98
N ASN A 168 -12.67 2.10 12.30
CA ASN A 168 -13.57 0.98 12.01
C ASN A 168 -12.93 -0.02 11.04
N SER A 169 -12.22 0.43 10.01
CA SER A 169 -11.48 -0.42 9.07
C SER A 169 -10.45 -1.27 9.79
N VAL A 170 -9.65 -0.67 10.68
CA VAL A 170 -8.67 -1.42 11.48
C VAL A 170 -9.36 -2.46 12.37
N LYS A 171 -10.36 -2.05 13.17
CA LYS A 171 -11.04 -2.95 14.13
C LYS A 171 -11.76 -4.11 13.44
N LYS A 172 -12.45 -3.84 12.32
CA LYS A 172 -13.33 -4.83 11.67
C LYS A 172 -12.63 -5.69 10.63
N LYS A 173 -11.46 -5.29 10.13
CA LYS A 173 -10.73 -6.01 9.07
C LYS A 173 -9.35 -6.46 9.56
N ILE A 174 -8.51 -5.54 10.05
CA ILE A 174 -7.12 -5.86 10.39
C ILE A 174 -7.02 -6.63 11.70
N PHE A 175 -7.74 -6.23 12.73
CA PHE A 175 -7.72 -6.92 14.03
C PHE A 175 -8.47 -8.26 14.06
N THR A 176 -9.06 -8.67 12.94
CA THR A 176 -9.59 -10.03 12.75
C THR A 176 -8.55 -11.02 12.20
N LEU A 177 -7.40 -10.51 11.74
CA LEU A 177 -6.30 -11.35 11.27
C LEU A 177 -5.58 -12.00 12.45
N PRO A 178 -4.85 -13.12 12.23
CA PRO A 178 -4.03 -13.74 13.26
C PRO A 178 -3.06 -12.74 13.90
N ALA A 179 -2.86 -12.83 15.22
CA ALA A 179 -2.05 -11.88 15.99
C ALA A 179 -0.60 -11.78 15.51
N GLU A 180 -0.06 -12.88 14.96
CA GLU A 180 1.28 -12.94 14.38
C GLU A 180 1.38 -12.35 12.98
N THR A 181 0.28 -11.90 12.37
CA THR A 181 0.31 -11.29 11.03
C THR A 181 1.15 -10.02 11.06
N GLU A 182 2.19 -9.98 10.24
CA GLU A 182 3.04 -8.80 10.08
C GLU A 182 2.33 -7.76 9.22
N LEU A 183 2.30 -6.52 9.71
CA LEU A 183 1.70 -5.37 9.05
C LEU A 183 2.80 -4.51 8.44
N PHE A 184 2.79 -4.39 7.13
CA PHE A 184 3.71 -3.56 6.35
C PHE A 184 2.98 -2.27 5.97
N ALA A 185 3.34 -1.19 6.64
CA ALA A 185 2.76 0.13 6.40
C ALA A 185 3.48 0.90 5.30
N GLY A 186 2.82 1.88 4.70
CA GLY A 186 3.38 2.73 3.65
C GLY A 186 4.61 3.51 4.09
N HIS A 187 4.73 3.80 5.39
CA HIS A 187 5.89 4.48 5.96
C HIS A 187 6.39 3.82 7.25
N GLY A 188 7.69 3.94 7.49
CA GLY A 188 8.33 3.46 8.71
C GLY A 188 8.45 1.93 8.80
N PRO A 189 8.69 1.40 10.01
CA PRO A 189 8.91 -0.01 10.22
C PRO A 189 7.60 -0.81 10.26
N SER A 190 7.70 -2.13 9.96
CA SER A 190 6.62 -3.08 10.17
C SER A 190 6.27 -3.27 11.66
N THR A 191 5.11 -3.83 11.90
CA THR A 191 4.60 -4.20 13.22
C THR A 191 3.78 -5.49 13.10
N THR A 192 3.04 -5.90 14.13
CA THR A 192 2.13 -7.04 14.06
C THR A 192 0.73 -6.66 14.53
N VAL A 193 -0.27 -7.42 14.08
CA VAL A 193 -1.66 -7.26 14.55
C VAL A 193 -1.71 -7.29 16.07
N GLY A 194 -1.11 -8.32 16.70
CA GLY A 194 -1.13 -8.47 18.16
C GLY A 194 -0.43 -7.33 18.90
N ASP A 195 0.66 -6.80 18.34
CA ASP A 195 1.38 -5.69 18.95
C ASP A 195 0.57 -4.40 18.90
N GLU A 196 -0.11 -4.12 17.78
CA GLU A 196 -0.94 -2.93 17.65
C GLU A 196 -2.27 -3.03 18.43
N MET A 197 -2.88 -4.22 18.50
CA MET A 197 -4.05 -4.43 19.38
C MET A 197 -3.75 -4.08 20.84
N ASN A 198 -2.54 -4.41 21.31
CA ASN A 198 -2.18 -4.25 22.72
C ASN A 198 -1.59 -2.88 23.05
N HIS A 199 -0.93 -2.23 22.12
CA HIS A 199 -0.08 -1.08 22.44
C HIS A 199 -0.31 0.15 21.57
N ASN A 200 -1.13 0.09 20.51
CA ASN A 200 -1.43 1.27 19.72
C ASN A 200 -2.37 2.19 20.51
N PRO A 201 -2.00 3.46 20.77
CA PRO A 201 -2.77 4.36 21.63
C PRO A 201 -4.17 4.68 21.10
N TYR A 202 -4.39 4.56 19.79
CA TYR A 202 -5.71 4.76 19.18
C TYR A 202 -6.69 3.60 19.44
N PHE A 203 -6.22 2.45 19.90
CA PHE A 203 -7.03 1.24 20.10
C PHE A 203 -6.95 0.66 21.50
N SER A 204 -5.89 0.93 22.26
CA SER A 204 -5.62 0.33 23.58
C SER A 204 -6.40 0.96 24.75
N GLY A 205 -7.28 1.94 24.50
CA GLY A 205 -8.03 2.64 25.54
C GLY A 205 -7.18 3.56 26.44
N VAL A 206 -5.91 3.74 26.14
CA VAL A 206 -5.07 4.75 26.78
C VAL A 206 -5.54 6.11 26.26
N GLN A 207 -6.11 6.93 27.15
CA GLN A 207 -6.41 8.33 26.83
C GLN A 207 -5.08 9.06 26.60
N ILE A 208 -4.94 9.64 25.41
CA ILE A 208 -3.81 10.50 25.04
C ILE A 208 -4.05 11.89 25.63
#